data_5d9aabd143dea1538d97c7dee1cbda9c
#
_entry.id   5d9aabd143dea1538d97c7dee1cbda9c
#
_cell.length_a   1.000
_cell.length_b   1.000
_cell.length_c   1.000
_cell.angle_alpha   90.00
_cell.angle_beta   90.00
_cell.angle_gamma   90.00
#
_symmetry.space_group_name_H-M   'P 1'
#
loop_
_entity.id
_entity.type
_entity.pdbx_description
1 polymer ?
#
loop_
_entity_poly.entity_id
_entity_poly.type
_entity_poly.pdbx_seq_one_letter_code
_entity_poly.pdbx_strand_id
1 'polypeptide(L)'
;MHDPVASAKAQEATHQYTFRPATPADIPSLQSMIASSLRSLGKGYYTDAELDGSIGYLFGPDSVLIKDQTYYILHPLNAPLTICACGGWSFRKTLYGGDSAPSPLRMPEKRDPVVDRASIRAIFTSPQYARKGLGTMMMRYCEARAREGKAGETDGFKRLEMGATLSGVQLYERCGYVRSGRVDVVTCPNGEGIRILHMTKDMDGEEEVIDGV
;
A
#
# COMPACT_ATOMS: atom_id res chain seq x y z
N MET A 1 -7.66 -21.25 -17.59
CA MET A 1 -8.26 -20.52 -18.72
C MET A 1 -8.04 -19.05 -18.50
N HIS A 2 -7.19 -18.44 -19.31
CA HIS A 2 -6.87 -17.01 -19.23
C HIS A 2 -8.02 -16.25 -19.93
N ASP A 3 -8.68 -15.35 -19.23
CA ASP A 3 -9.76 -14.54 -19.80
C ASP A 3 -9.16 -13.40 -20.64
N PRO A 4 -9.26 -13.44 -21.99
CA PRO A 4 -8.65 -12.44 -22.86
C PRO A 4 -9.28 -11.04 -22.70
N VAL A 5 -10.53 -10.96 -22.22
CA VAL A 5 -11.22 -9.68 -21.98
C VAL A 5 -10.68 -8.98 -20.73
N ALA A 6 -10.32 -9.74 -19.70
CA ALA A 6 -9.69 -9.20 -18.49
C ALA A 6 -8.26 -8.69 -18.78
N SER A 7 -7.53 -9.37 -19.67
CA SER A 7 -6.19 -8.98 -20.11
C SER A 7 -6.22 -7.67 -20.94
N ALA A 8 -7.15 -7.54 -21.89
CA ALA A 8 -7.30 -6.35 -22.71
C ALA A 8 -7.69 -5.09 -21.88
N LYS A 9 -8.61 -5.25 -20.90
CA LYS A 9 -8.98 -4.15 -19.99
C LYS A 9 -7.84 -3.73 -19.06
N ALA A 10 -6.99 -4.65 -18.65
CA ALA A 10 -5.81 -4.34 -17.85
C ALA A 10 -4.75 -3.59 -18.68
N GLN A 11 -4.58 -3.93 -19.94
CA GLN A 11 -3.68 -3.24 -20.87
C GLN A 11 -4.18 -1.84 -21.25
N GLU A 12 -5.49 -1.63 -21.47
CA GLU A 12 -6.06 -0.29 -21.69
C GLU A 12 -5.88 0.62 -20.47
N ALA A 13 -5.99 0.08 -19.25
CA ALA A 13 -5.79 0.86 -18.02
C ALA A 13 -4.34 1.36 -17.88
N THR A 14 -3.34 0.58 -18.31
CA THR A 14 -1.92 0.95 -18.29
C THR A 14 -1.62 2.18 -19.17
N HIS A 15 -2.38 2.41 -20.24
CA HIS A 15 -2.18 3.56 -21.14
C HIS A 15 -2.84 4.87 -20.64
N GLN A 16 -3.62 4.83 -19.56
CA GLN A 16 -4.33 6.01 -19.06
C GLN A 16 -3.74 6.57 -17.76
N TYR A 17 -2.94 5.79 -17.05
CA TYR A 17 -2.39 6.14 -15.74
C TYR A 17 -0.88 5.97 -15.72
N THR A 18 -0.23 6.76 -14.86
CA THR A 18 1.22 6.65 -14.62
C THR A 18 1.52 6.84 -13.14
N PHE A 19 2.72 6.46 -12.74
CA PHE A 19 3.20 6.59 -11.38
C PHE A 19 4.18 7.75 -11.26
N ARG A 20 4.15 8.40 -10.11
CA ARG A 20 5.20 9.31 -9.67
C ARG A 20 5.52 9.11 -8.19
N PRO A 21 6.73 9.45 -7.75
CA PRO A 21 7.01 9.55 -6.32
C PRO A 21 6.10 10.61 -5.67
N ALA A 22 5.65 10.33 -4.44
CA ALA A 22 4.99 11.32 -3.61
C ALA A 22 6.02 12.30 -3.05
N THR A 23 5.60 13.55 -2.88
CA THR A 23 6.40 14.63 -2.31
C THR A 23 5.74 15.17 -1.03
N PRO A 24 6.44 15.93 -0.19
CA PRO A 24 5.82 16.58 0.97
C PRO A 24 4.62 17.48 0.62
N ALA A 25 4.59 18.06 -0.59
CA ALA A 25 3.47 18.88 -1.06
C ALA A 25 2.18 18.07 -1.28
N ASP A 26 2.29 16.75 -1.45
CA ASP A 26 1.13 15.87 -1.63
C ASP A 26 0.45 15.48 -0.31
N ILE A 27 1.08 15.70 0.84
CA ILE A 27 0.59 15.23 2.16
C ILE A 27 -0.86 15.64 2.43
N PRO A 28 -1.30 16.90 2.22
CA PRO A 28 -2.69 17.28 2.49
C PRO A 28 -3.69 16.54 1.60
N SER A 29 -3.37 16.36 0.30
CA SER A 29 -4.21 15.63 -0.65
C SER A 29 -4.25 14.14 -0.36
N LEU A 30 -3.12 13.54 0.02
CA LEU A 30 -3.02 12.15 0.48
C LEU A 30 -3.87 11.92 1.72
N GLN A 31 -3.80 12.81 2.71
CA GLN A 31 -4.59 12.71 3.94
C GLN A 31 -6.09 12.71 3.64
N SER A 32 -6.56 13.62 2.79
CA SER A 32 -7.96 13.71 2.38
C SER A 32 -8.41 12.46 1.61
N MET A 33 -7.59 11.98 0.67
CA MET A 33 -7.90 10.81 -0.14
C MET A 33 -7.92 9.53 0.70
N ILE A 34 -6.97 9.35 1.62
CA ILE A 34 -6.90 8.19 2.52
C ILE A 34 -8.14 8.15 3.43
N ALA A 35 -8.53 9.28 4.03
CA ALA A 35 -9.73 9.38 4.84
C ALA A 35 -10.99 9.02 4.05
N SER A 36 -11.14 9.54 2.83
CA SER A 36 -12.24 9.21 1.92
C SER A 36 -12.27 7.74 1.54
N SER A 37 -11.09 7.17 1.23
CA SER A 37 -10.93 5.74 0.92
C SER A 37 -11.42 4.86 2.06
N LEU A 38 -10.97 5.12 3.27
CA LEU A 38 -11.33 4.33 4.46
C LEU A 38 -12.83 4.42 4.76
N ARG A 39 -13.42 5.62 4.77
CA ARG A 39 -14.85 5.79 5.04
C ARG A 39 -15.74 5.13 3.98
N SER A 40 -15.30 5.10 2.73
CA SER A 40 -16.08 4.52 1.64
C SER A 40 -15.84 3.02 1.47
N LEU A 41 -14.58 2.60 1.41
CA LEU A 41 -14.20 1.21 1.08
C LEU A 41 -14.01 0.34 2.34
N GLY A 42 -13.89 0.95 3.52
CA GLY A 42 -13.85 0.26 4.81
C GLY A 42 -15.22 -0.07 5.38
N LYS A 43 -16.28 0.55 4.84
CA LYS A 43 -17.67 0.31 5.26
C LYS A 43 -18.06 -1.16 5.10
N GLY A 44 -18.65 -1.73 6.15
CA GLY A 44 -19.02 -3.16 6.20
C GLY A 44 -17.90 -4.08 6.69
N TYR A 45 -16.68 -3.58 6.80
CA TYR A 45 -15.54 -4.28 7.42
C TYR A 45 -15.23 -3.75 8.82
N TYR A 46 -15.51 -2.47 9.03
CA TYR A 46 -15.32 -1.74 10.27
C TYR A 46 -16.57 -0.92 10.59
N THR A 47 -16.78 -0.63 11.85
CA THR A 47 -17.78 0.35 12.31
C THR A 47 -17.33 1.78 11.98
N ASP A 48 -18.26 2.72 11.97
CA ASP A 48 -17.92 4.14 11.78
C ASP A 48 -17.01 4.65 12.90
N ALA A 49 -17.20 4.19 14.15
CA ALA A 49 -16.37 4.55 15.29
C ALA A 49 -14.94 4.02 15.16
N GLU A 50 -14.75 2.78 14.70
CA GLU A 50 -13.42 2.22 14.41
C GLU A 50 -12.72 3.03 13.30
N LEU A 51 -13.44 3.38 12.22
CA LEU A 51 -12.88 4.17 11.13
C LEU A 51 -12.49 5.57 11.60
N ASP A 52 -13.38 6.27 12.32
CA ASP A 52 -13.12 7.64 12.80
C ASP A 52 -11.97 7.69 13.79
N GLY A 53 -11.84 6.70 14.68
CA GLY A 53 -10.72 6.61 15.60
C GLY A 53 -9.37 6.32 14.92
N SER A 54 -9.39 5.62 13.79
CA SER A 54 -8.17 5.19 13.09
C SER A 54 -7.65 6.18 12.05
N ILE A 55 -8.53 6.99 11.44
CA ILE A 55 -8.17 8.00 10.43
C ILE A 55 -7.35 9.11 11.08
N GLY A 56 -6.19 9.39 10.49
CA GLY A 56 -5.25 10.40 11.01
C GLY A 56 -4.41 9.93 12.20
N TYR A 57 -4.79 8.85 12.87
CA TYR A 57 -4.01 8.25 13.94
C TYR A 57 -3.17 7.07 13.43
N LEU A 58 -3.82 5.99 13.00
CA LEU A 58 -3.14 4.82 12.47
C LEU A 58 -2.99 4.91 10.95
N PHE A 59 -4.03 5.37 10.26
CA PHE A 59 -4.06 5.49 8.81
C PHE A 59 -3.94 6.95 8.38
N GLY A 60 -2.89 7.25 7.65
CA GLY A 60 -2.58 8.57 7.13
C GLY A 60 -1.35 8.52 6.24
N PRO A 61 -0.89 9.66 5.74
CA PRO A 61 0.37 9.76 5.04
C PRO A 61 1.53 9.27 5.90
N ASP A 62 2.58 8.79 5.25
CA ASP A 62 3.82 8.38 5.89
C ASP A 62 4.98 9.20 5.33
N SER A 63 5.41 10.20 6.08
CA SER A 63 6.50 11.10 5.70
C SER A 63 7.85 10.39 5.60
N VAL A 64 8.03 9.26 6.31
CA VAL A 64 9.25 8.44 6.21
C VAL A 64 9.32 7.77 4.84
N LEU A 65 8.22 7.20 4.34
CA LEU A 65 8.17 6.64 2.99
C LEU A 65 8.40 7.71 1.91
N ILE A 66 7.85 8.92 2.11
CA ILE A 66 8.06 10.06 1.19
C ILE A 66 9.56 10.47 1.21
N LYS A 67 10.16 10.60 2.39
CA LYS A 67 11.58 10.91 2.54
C LYS A 67 12.49 9.83 1.94
N ASP A 68 12.13 8.58 2.13
CA ASP A 68 12.86 7.43 1.57
C ASP A 68 12.60 7.30 0.05
N GLN A 69 11.69 8.11 -0.54
CA GLN A 69 11.28 8.05 -1.95
C GLN A 69 10.74 6.67 -2.36
N THR A 70 10.04 6.03 -1.46
CA THR A 70 9.42 4.70 -1.64
C THR A 70 7.89 4.76 -1.52
N TYR A 71 7.31 5.96 -1.57
CA TYR A 71 5.88 6.20 -1.61
C TYR A 71 5.48 6.80 -2.94
N TYR A 72 4.44 6.25 -3.56
CA TYR A 72 4.06 6.57 -4.93
C TYR A 72 2.59 6.97 -5.04
N ILE A 73 2.30 7.78 -6.05
CA ILE A 73 0.97 8.20 -6.46
C ILE A 73 0.72 7.67 -7.87
N LEU A 74 -0.42 7.02 -8.06
CA LEU A 74 -0.96 6.66 -9.37
C LEU A 74 -1.95 7.75 -9.79
N HIS A 75 -1.74 8.34 -10.95
CA HIS A 75 -2.55 9.44 -11.47
C HIS A 75 -2.82 9.29 -12.97
N PRO A 76 -3.89 9.92 -13.52
CA PRO A 76 -4.10 9.97 -14.96
C PRO A 76 -2.96 10.73 -15.65
N LEU A 77 -2.57 10.32 -16.86
CA LEU A 77 -1.50 10.96 -17.63
C LEU A 77 -1.71 12.47 -17.80
N ASN A 78 -2.95 12.90 -18.00
CA ASN A 78 -3.31 14.28 -18.25
C ASN A 78 -3.69 15.08 -16.98
N ALA A 79 -3.62 14.46 -15.78
CA ALA A 79 -4.01 15.09 -14.52
C ALA A 79 -3.08 14.67 -13.35
N PRO A 80 -1.81 15.16 -13.35
CA PRO A 80 -0.79 14.71 -12.41
C PRO A 80 -1.07 15.03 -10.92
N LEU A 81 -1.99 15.96 -10.66
CA LEU A 81 -2.40 16.31 -9.30
C LEU A 81 -3.56 15.44 -8.77
N THR A 82 -4.18 14.63 -9.63
CA THR A 82 -5.26 13.72 -9.23
C THR A 82 -4.70 12.44 -8.62
N ILE A 83 -5.05 12.14 -7.38
CA ILE A 83 -4.63 10.90 -6.71
C ILE A 83 -5.68 9.82 -6.94
N CYS A 84 -5.42 8.86 -7.83
CA CYS A 84 -6.30 7.72 -8.07
C CYS A 84 -6.05 6.58 -7.08
N ALA A 85 -4.79 6.34 -6.77
CA ALA A 85 -4.33 5.44 -5.72
C ALA A 85 -2.97 5.91 -5.19
N CYS A 86 -2.62 5.47 -4.01
CA CYS A 86 -1.31 5.64 -3.45
C CYS A 86 -0.85 4.36 -2.75
N GLY A 87 0.45 4.23 -2.58
CA GLY A 87 1.06 3.10 -1.90
C GLY A 87 2.57 3.17 -1.90
N GLY A 88 3.19 2.36 -1.09
CA GLY A 88 4.63 2.31 -0.99
C GLY A 88 5.15 1.00 -0.45
N TRP A 89 6.46 0.92 -0.41
CA TRP A 89 7.19 -0.15 0.25
C TRP A 89 8.24 0.41 1.20
N SER A 90 8.70 -0.40 2.14
CA SER A 90 9.70 0.03 3.12
C SER A 90 10.73 -1.05 3.37
N PHE A 91 11.99 -0.61 3.36
CA PHE A 91 13.13 -1.36 3.85
C PHE A 91 13.40 -1.11 5.35
N ARG A 92 12.42 -0.52 6.07
CA ARG A 92 12.48 -0.32 7.52
C ARG A 92 11.57 -1.28 8.25
N LYS A 93 11.85 -1.55 9.52
CA LYS A 93 11.12 -2.52 10.35
C LYS A 93 9.69 -2.10 10.67
N THR A 94 9.33 -0.81 10.50
CA THR A 94 7.94 -0.36 10.62
C THR A 94 7.04 -1.14 9.66
N LEU A 95 6.06 -1.88 10.18
CA LEU A 95 5.18 -2.71 9.37
C LEU A 95 3.94 -1.96 8.88
N TYR A 96 3.34 -1.12 9.71
CA TYR A 96 2.17 -0.30 9.40
C TYR A 96 2.11 0.95 10.28
N GLY A 97 1.16 1.85 10.00
CA GLY A 97 0.96 3.10 10.72
C GLY A 97 1.57 4.30 10.01
N GLY A 98 0.80 5.38 9.90
CA GLY A 98 1.22 6.69 9.38
C GLY A 98 2.02 7.49 10.40
N ASP A 99 2.22 8.78 10.12
CA ASP A 99 3.05 9.68 10.95
C ASP A 99 2.58 9.83 12.39
N SER A 100 1.27 9.74 12.63
CA SER A 100 0.67 9.86 13.95
C SER A 100 0.53 8.53 14.71
N ALA A 101 0.97 7.42 14.11
CA ALA A 101 0.93 6.13 14.77
C ALA A 101 1.83 6.10 16.01
N PRO A 102 1.44 5.37 17.07
CA PRO A 102 2.19 5.35 18.33
C PRO A 102 3.62 4.81 18.15
N SER A 103 4.54 5.35 18.96
CA SER A 103 5.97 5.06 18.90
C SER A 103 6.33 3.57 18.84
N PRO A 104 5.67 2.63 19.56
CA PRO A 104 6.00 1.21 19.46
C PRO A 104 5.78 0.60 18.07
N LEU A 105 4.96 1.22 17.22
CA LEU A 105 4.73 0.76 15.85
C LEU A 105 5.75 1.31 14.85
N ARG A 106 6.50 2.34 15.23
CA ARG A 106 7.46 3.02 14.36
C ARG A 106 8.88 2.56 14.67
N MET A 107 9.37 1.64 13.87
CA MET A 107 10.71 1.05 13.96
C MET A 107 11.55 1.49 12.76
N PRO A 108 12.39 2.55 12.89
CA PRO A 108 13.12 3.14 11.77
C PRO A 108 14.32 2.32 11.28
N GLU A 109 14.72 1.28 12.02
CA GLU A 109 15.86 0.43 11.69
C GLU A 109 15.66 -0.23 10.32
N LYS A 110 16.77 -0.36 9.59
CA LYS A 110 16.76 -1.03 8.28
C LYS A 110 16.61 -2.54 8.43
N ARG A 111 15.99 -3.12 7.43
CA ARG A 111 15.86 -4.56 7.23
C ARG A 111 17.05 -5.07 6.43
N ASP A 112 17.43 -6.31 6.68
CA ASP A 112 18.40 -7.05 5.87
C ASP A 112 17.64 -7.82 4.77
N PRO A 113 17.82 -7.50 3.47
CA PRO A 113 17.11 -8.15 2.37
C PRO A 113 17.37 -9.66 2.26
N VAL A 114 18.47 -10.17 2.86
CA VAL A 114 18.80 -11.60 2.86
C VAL A 114 17.88 -12.38 3.82
N VAL A 115 17.55 -11.82 4.97
CA VAL A 115 16.80 -12.52 6.04
C VAL A 115 15.43 -11.92 6.31
N ASP A 116 15.22 -10.64 6.05
CA ASP A 116 13.96 -9.94 6.32
C ASP A 116 13.04 -9.92 5.09
N ARG A 117 11.79 -9.47 5.31
CA ARG A 117 10.78 -9.16 4.30
C ARG A 117 10.70 -7.64 4.11
N ALA A 118 10.55 -7.12 2.90
CA ALA A 118 10.17 -5.72 2.75
C ALA A 118 8.69 -5.53 3.13
N SER A 119 8.35 -4.39 3.71
CA SER A 119 6.95 -4.08 4.03
C SER A 119 6.28 -3.36 2.87
N ILE A 120 5.14 -3.85 2.38
CA ILE A 120 4.22 -3.09 1.52
C ILE A 120 3.29 -2.29 2.42
N ARG A 121 3.15 -0.99 2.17
CA ARG A 121 2.54 -0.06 3.12
C ARG A 121 1.62 0.96 2.46
N ALA A 122 0.62 1.41 3.22
CA ALA A 122 -0.21 2.57 2.91
C ALA A 122 -0.88 2.50 1.52
N ILE A 123 -1.36 1.31 1.14
CA ILE A 123 -2.07 1.08 -0.11
C ILE A 123 -3.51 1.56 0.04
N PHE A 124 -3.86 2.63 -0.67
CA PHE A 124 -5.22 3.18 -0.70
C PHE A 124 -5.64 3.54 -2.12
N THR A 125 -6.91 3.36 -2.42
CA THR A 125 -7.51 3.72 -3.72
C THR A 125 -8.62 4.74 -3.49
N SER A 126 -8.64 5.80 -4.27
CA SER A 126 -9.73 6.78 -4.23
C SER A 126 -11.06 6.10 -4.60
N PRO A 127 -12.16 6.35 -3.84
CA PRO A 127 -13.46 5.72 -4.11
C PRO A 127 -13.94 5.91 -5.55
N GLN A 128 -13.67 7.07 -6.16
CA GLN A 128 -14.05 7.39 -7.55
C GLN A 128 -13.31 6.51 -8.58
N TYR A 129 -12.18 5.95 -8.20
CA TYR A 129 -11.34 5.11 -9.03
C TYR A 129 -11.30 3.64 -8.57
N ALA A 130 -12.10 3.29 -7.57
CA ALA A 130 -12.19 1.92 -7.07
C ALA A 130 -12.75 0.95 -8.14
N ARG A 131 -12.42 -0.34 -8.02
CA ARG A 131 -12.89 -1.44 -8.89
C ARG A 131 -12.45 -1.34 -10.36
N LYS A 132 -11.45 -0.50 -10.66
CA LYS A 132 -10.84 -0.33 -12.00
C LYS A 132 -9.47 -1.02 -12.14
N GLY A 133 -9.10 -1.89 -11.19
CA GLY A 133 -7.78 -2.57 -11.20
C GLY A 133 -6.62 -1.75 -10.62
N LEU A 134 -6.83 -0.46 -10.27
CA LEU A 134 -5.73 0.42 -9.88
C LEU A 134 -5.05 0.01 -8.57
N GLY A 135 -5.78 -0.63 -7.64
CA GLY A 135 -5.17 -1.21 -6.43
C GLY A 135 -4.17 -2.32 -6.78
N THR A 136 -4.49 -3.18 -7.75
CA THR A 136 -3.59 -4.23 -8.23
C THR A 136 -2.38 -3.63 -8.95
N MET A 137 -2.57 -2.59 -9.77
CA MET A 137 -1.46 -1.87 -10.42
C MET A 137 -0.51 -1.28 -9.38
N MET A 138 -1.05 -0.63 -8.34
CA MET A 138 -0.25 -0.06 -7.25
C MET A 138 0.54 -1.14 -6.51
N MET A 139 -0.09 -2.29 -6.20
CA MET A 139 0.58 -3.42 -5.55
C MET A 139 1.76 -3.92 -6.36
N ARG A 140 1.53 -4.24 -7.65
CA ARG A 140 2.59 -4.72 -8.56
C ARG A 140 3.74 -3.72 -8.69
N TYR A 141 3.41 -2.44 -8.79
CA TYR A 141 4.43 -1.39 -8.86
C TYR A 141 5.29 -1.35 -7.60
N CYS A 142 4.68 -1.38 -6.40
CA CYS A 142 5.41 -1.40 -5.13
C CYS A 142 6.26 -2.68 -4.98
N GLU A 143 5.73 -3.84 -5.40
CA GLU A 143 6.44 -5.12 -5.39
C GLU A 143 7.68 -5.08 -6.30
N ALA A 144 7.54 -4.54 -7.52
CA ALA A 144 8.65 -4.37 -8.45
C ALA A 144 9.75 -3.46 -7.87
N ARG A 145 9.35 -2.31 -7.28
CA ARG A 145 10.32 -1.41 -6.64
C ARG A 145 11.00 -2.04 -5.42
N ALA A 146 10.29 -2.84 -4.63
CA ALA A 146 10.88 -3.57 -3.50
C ALA A 146 11.87 -4.66 -3.99
N ARG A 147 11.58 -5.33 -5.12
CA ARG A 147 12.47 -6.31 -5.74
C ARG A 147 13.74 -5.68 -6.29
N GLU A 148 13.67 -4.45 -6.79
CA GLU A 148 14.85 -3.71 -7.26
C GLU A 148 15.71 -3.17 -6.11
N GLY A 149 15.10 -2.95 -4.95
CA GLY A 149 15.75 -2.28 -3.84
C GLY A 149 15.83 -0.77 -4.00
N LYS A 150 16.70 -0.14 -3.24
CA LYS A 150 16.92 1.31 -3.25
C LYS A 150 18.42 1.59 -3.32
N ALA A 151 18.86 2.17 -4.42
CA ALA A 151 20.28 2.49 -4.65
C ALA A 151 20.87 3.31 -3.49
N GLY A 152 22.01 2.86 -2.97
CA GLY A 152 22.70 3.47 -1.83
C GLY A 152 22.06 3.21 -0.46
N GLU A 153 20.92 2.50 -0.40
CA GLU A 153 20.19 2.24 0.84
C GLU A 153 20.03 0.76 1.15
N THR A 154 19.62 -0.05 0.17
CA THR A 154 19.38 -1.48 0.33
C THR A 154 19.35 -2.21 -1.01
N ASP A 155 19.78 -3.46 -1.02
CA ASP A 155 19.54 -4.38 -2.13
C ASP A 155 18.05 -4.76 -2.23
N GLY A 156 17.71 -5.47 -3.29
CA GLY A 156 16.35 -5.93 -3.55
C GLY A 156 15.88 -7.04 -2.61
N PHE A 157 14.60 -7.03 -2.31
CA PHE A 157 13.96 -8.03 -1.46
C PHE A 157 13.26 -9.11 -2.30
N LYS A 158 13.37 -10.36 -1.85
CA LYS A 158 12.66 -11.50 -2.44
C LYS A 158 11.40 -11.88 -1.68
N ARG A 159 11.18 -11.28 -0.53
CA ARG A 159 10.08 -11.60 0.39
C ARG A 159 9.40 -10.33 0.86
N LEU A 160 8.09 -10.35 0.92
CA LEU A 160 7.25 -9.22 1.27
C LEU A 160 6.34 -9.56 2.45
N GLU A 161 5.97 -8.52 3.22
CA GLU A 161 4.97 -8.60 4.27
C GLU A 161 4.13 -7.32 4.32
N MET A 162 3.00 -7.37 4.98
CA MET A 162 2.17 -6.20 5.24
C MET A 162 1.28 -6.36 6.47
N GLY A 163 0.90 -5.22 7.05
CA GLY A 163 -0.26 -5.12 7.92
C GLY A 163 -1.49 -4.71 7.09
N ALA A 164 -2.37 -5.66 6.85
CA ALA A 164 -3.53 -5.51 5.98
C ALA A 164 -4.76 -5.02 6.75
N THR A 165 -5.45 -4.00 6.20
CA THR A 165 -6.82 -3.69 6.63
C THR A 165 -7.77 -4.79 6.16
N LEU A 166 -8.88 -5.02 6.91
CA LEU A 166 -9.86 -6.05 6.54
C LEU A 166 -10.43 -5.85 5.13
N SER A 167 -10.67 -4.59 4.73
CA SER A 167 -11.17 -4.24 3.41
C SER A 167 -10.18 -4.51 2.26
N GLY A 168 -8.89 -4.56 2.57
CA GLY A 168 -7.83 -4.81 1.59
C GLY A 168 -7.53 -6.30 1.35
N VAL A 169 -7.92 -7.18 2.26
CA VAL A 169 -7.51 -8.60 2.25
C VAL A 169 -7.78 -9.28 0.91
N GLN A 170 -8.97 -9.11 0.33
CA GLN A 170 -9.31 -9.74 -0.96
C GLN A 170 -8.41 -9.26 -2.12
N LEU A 171 -7.97 -8.00 -2.10
CA LEU A 171 -7.01 -7.48 -3.07
C LEU A 171 -5.66 -8.19 -2.89
N TYR A 172 -5.18 -8.27 -1.65
CA TYR A 172 -3.87 -8.82 -1.35
C TYR A 172 -3.79 -10.32 -1.63
N GLU A 173 -4.85 -11.09 -1.30
CA GLU A 173 -4.96 -12.52 -1.65
C GLU A 173 -4.89 -12.71 -3.18
N ARG A 174 -5.55 -11.86 -3.98
CA ARG A 174 -5.45 -11.89 -5.44
C ARG A 174 -4.06 -11.50 -5.96
N CYS A 175 -3.28 -10.74 -5.19
CA CYS A 175 -1.88 -10.43 -5.51
C CYS A 175 -0.90 -11.50 -5.00
N GLY A 176 -1.40 -12.64 -4.48
CA GLY A 176 -0.58 -13.77 -4.03
C GLY A 176 -0.11 -13.69 -2.57
N TYR A 177 -0.65 -12.76 -1.77
CA TYR A 177 -0.36 -12.73 -0.34
C TYR A 177 -1.17 -13.79 0.40
N VAL A 178 -0.54 -14.41 1.38
CA VAL A 178 -1.17 -15.37 2.29
C VAL A 178 -1.21 -14.80 3.71
N ARG A 179 -2.26 -15.15 4.46
CA ARG A 179 -2.39 -14.75 5.87
C ARG A 179 -1.38 -15.54 6.71
N SER A 180 -0.61 -14.86 7.54
CA SER A 180 0.35 -15.51 8.47
C SER A 180 -0.30 -16.10 9.70
N GLY A 181 -1.59 -15.86 9.94
CA GLY A 181 -2.32 -16.23 11.16
C GLY A 181 -2.21 -15.20 12.30
N ARG A 182 -1.29 -14.24 12.20
CA ARG A 182 -1.16 -13.16 13.19
C ARG A 182 -2.16 -12.03 12.92
N VAL A 183 -2.80 -11.56 13.99
CA VAL A 183 -3.70 -10.40 13.98
C VAL A 183 -3.30 -9.47 15.12
N ASP A 184 -3.06 -8.20 14.80
CA ASP A 184 -2.87 -7.18 15.81
C ASP A 184 -4.20 -6.39 15.98
N VAL A 185 -4.46 -5.95 17.22
CA VAL A 185 -5.53 -5.01 17.53
C VAL A 185 -4.90 -3.73 18.06
N VAL A 186 -5.02 -2.65 17.29
CA VAL A 186 -4.47 -1.35 17.68
C VAL A 186 -5.56 -0.49 18.29
N THR A 187 -5.41 -0.15 19.56
CA THR A 187 -6.36 0.74 20.24
C THR A 187 -6.18 2.18 19.77
N CYS A 188 -7.26 2.77 19.28
CA CYS A 188 -7.33 4.15 18.82
C CYS A 188 -7.63 5.12 19.98
N PRO A 189 -7.42 6.44 19.80
CA PRO A 189 -7.66 7.44 20.86
C PRO A 189 -9.10 7.49 21.39
N ASN A 190 -10.08 7.08 20.60
CA ASN A 190 -11.49 6.98 21.00
C ASN A 190 -11.83 5.68 21.74
N GLY A 191 -10.85 4.82 22.02
CA GLY A 191 -11.03 3.54 22.71
C GLY A 191 -11.37 2.37 21.80
N GLU A 192 -11.66 2.59 20.51
CA GLU A 192 -11.96 1.52 19.56
C GLU A 192 -10.69 0.75 19.13
N GLY A 193 -10.87 -0.52 18.75
CA GLY A 193 -9.79 -1.41 18.37
C GLY A 193 -9.80 -1.74 16.87
N ILE A 194 -8.78 -1.29 16.13
CA ILE A 194 -8.62 -1.64 14.71
C ILE A 194 -7.85 -2.94 14.55
N ARG A 195 -8.44 -3.89 13.84
CA ARG A 195 -7.79 -5.16 13.50
C ARG A 195 -6.93 -5.03 12.26
N ILE A 196 -5.67 -5.46 12.39
CA ILE A 196 -4.67 -5.50 11.30
C ILE A 196 -4.24 -6.96 11.12
N LEU A 197 -4.46 -7.50 9.95
CA LEU A 197 -4.04 -8.86 9.61
C LEU A 197 -2.62 -8.83 9.03
N HIS A 198 -1.75 -9.72 9.50
CA HIS A 198 -0.43 -9.89 8.90
C HIS A 198 -0.51 -10.82 7.69
N MET A 199 -0.02 -10.34 6.56
CA MET A 199 0.05 -11.12 5.32
C MET A 199 1.46 -11.10 4.75
N THR A 200 1.84 -12.19 4.08
CA THR A 200 3.19 -12.37 3.51
C THR A 200 3.11 -12.88 2.08
N LYS A 201 4.13 -12.58 1.28
CA LYS A 201 4.33 -13.10 -0.07
C LYS A 201 5.81 -13.39 -0.28
N ASP A 202 6.13 -14.53 -0.88
CA ASP A 202 7.46 -14.84 -1.40
C ASP A 202 7.43 -14.63 -2.92
N MET A 203 8.42 -13.91 -3.45
CA MET A 203 8.47 -13.50 -4.86
C MET A 203 9.34 -14.43 -5.70
N ASP A 204 9.72 -15.59 -5.17
CA ASP A 204 10.54 -16.57 -5.87
C ASP A 204 9.75 -17.20 -7.02
N GLY A 205 10.22 -17.02 -8.26
CA GLY A 205 9.69 -17.66 -9.45
C GLY A 205 8.84 -16.79 -10.40
N GLU A 206 8.54 -15.55 -10.06
CA GLU A 206 7.84 -14.62 -10.97
C GLU A 206 8.86 -13.70 -11.67
N GLU A 207 9.44 -14.16 -12.80
CA GLU A 207 9.95 -13.25 -13.83
C GLU A 207 8.75 -12.68 -14.59
N GLU A 208 8.03 -11.70 -14.04
CA GLU A 208 7.14 -10.89 -14.86
C GLU A 208 7.97 -9.84 -15.59
N VAL A 209 8.11 -10.05 -16.90
CA VAL A 209 8.51 -9.02 -17.84
C VAL A 209 7.52 -7.86 -17.70
N ILE A 210 7.97 -6.77 -17.12
CA ILE A 210 7.22 -5.51 -17.19
C ILE A 210 7.49 -4.93 -18.57
N ASP A 211 6.71 -5.34 -19.58
CA ASP A 211 6.71 -4.68 -20.87
C ASP A 211 6.10 -3.27 -20.70
N GLY A 212 6.94 -2.28 -20.86
CA GLY A 212 6.58 -0.91 -21.23
C GLY A 212 6.13 0.02 -20.08
N VAL A 213 7.07 0.70 -19.46
CA VAL A 213 6.91 2.06 -18.94
C VAL A 213 7.78 3.01 -19.75
#